data_2cfc996543dfa13d022ad4e1440fc332
#
_entry.id   2cfc996543dfa13d022ad4e1440fc332
#
_cell.length_a   1.000
_cell.length_b   1.000
_cell.length_c   1.000
_cell.angle_alpha   90.00
_cell.angle_beta   90.00
_cell.angle_gamma   90.00
#
_symmetry.space_group_name_H-M   'P 1'
#
loop_
_entity.id
_entity.type
_entity.pdbx_description
1 polymer ?
#
loop_
_entity_poly.entity_id
_entity_poly.type
_entity_poly.pdbx_seq_one_letter_code
_entity_poly.pdbx_strand_id
1 'polypeptide(L)'
;MMKTLKKVSLAVAFAAALVPALHQTTAQANSTNTIVSTSNMTDTAYTRKSATGWTYNLSGSASDMKFGQKTHYLKNYPNTTWHATKKRYIVKKDGVKYLYYYVTNGKKTASGWIWHGYLQKKSYAHTSTATTGNGTYSAIYSEAKSLLGKPYVYGANGPSSFDCSGFTKYVYNKAIGQTLPRTAQSQYDTYTHVSAANAKAGDLIFFGTSKNNISHVGIYKGGNKMIDAQLRGVVNEATNVSWWHTVGYSRPASLS
;
A
#
# COMPACT_ATOMS: atom_id res chain seq x y z
N MET A 1 93.20 -26.22 -5.18
CA MET A 1 92.06 -26.99 -4.54
C MET A 1 90.84 -26.07 -4.48
N MET A 2 90.02 -26.13 -5.47
CA MET A 2 88.80 -25.29 -5.56
C MET A 2 87.60 -26.05 -4.93
N LYS A 3 86.96 -25.50 -3.89
CA LYS A 3 85.77 -26.01 -3.29
C LYS A 3 84.52 -25.39 -3.96
N THR A 4 83.77 -26.20 -4.63
CA THR A 4 82.54 -25.84 -5.31
C THR A 4 81.42 -25.64 -4.30
N LEU A 5 80.87 -24.42 -4.22
CA LEU A 5 79.63 -24.16 -3.47
C LEU A 5 78.37 -24.53 -4.32
N LYS A 6 77.63 -25.46 -3.80
CA LYS A 6 76.30 -25.80 -4.35
C LYS A 6 75.29 -24.71 -3.96
N LYS A 7 74.69 -24.05 -4.94
CA LYS A 7 73.53 -23.17 -4.74
C LYS A 7 72.29 -24.02 -4.52
N VAL A 8 71.59 -23.86 -3.37
CA VAL A 8 70.29 -24.40 -3.10
C VAL A 8 69.27 -23.33 -3.55
N SER A 9 68.53 -23.63 -4.59
CA SER A 9 67.39 -22.78 -5.01
C SER A 9 66.17 -23.14 -4.20
N LEU A 10 65.71 -22.21 -3.39
CA LEU A 10 64.43 -22.30 -2.67
C LEU A 10 63.30 -21.85 -3.62
N ALA A 11 62.49 -22.78 -4.10
CA ALA A 11 61.30 -22.49 -4.88
C ALA A 11 60.20 -22.01 -3.93
N VAL A 12 59.87 -20.75 -3.99
CA VAL A 12 58.68 -20.18 -3.32
C VAL A 12 57.49 -20.45 -4.21
N ALA A 13 56.63 -21.37 -3.80
CA ALA A 13 55.32 -21.59 -4.44
C ALA A 13 54.36 -20.45 -4.08
N PHE A 14 54.07 -19.58 -5.04
CA PHE A 14 52.96 -18.65 -4.94
C PHE A 14 51.65 -19.43 -5.09
N ALA A 15 50.90 -19.60 -3.99
CA ALA A 15 49.52 -20.03 -4.05
C ALA A 15 48.68 -18.87 -4.58
N ALA A 16 48.29 -18.96 -5.86
CA ALA A 16 47.28 -18.05 -6.44
C ALA A 16 45.94 -18.31 -5.78
N ALA A 17 45.55 -17.43 -4.86
CA ALA A 17 44.17 -17.41 -4.36
C ALA A 17 43.26 -17.06 -5.52
N LEU A 18 42.44 -18.02 -5.95
CA LEU A 18 41.28 -17.79 -6.84
C LEU A 18 40.31 -16.88 -6.09
N VAL A 19 40.31 -15.60 -6.37
CA VAL A 19 39.23 -14.70 -6.04
C VAL A 19 38.07 -15.04 -6.98
N PRO A 20 36.89 -15.44 -6.49
CA PRO A 20 35.75 -15.65 -7.38
C PRO A 20 35.43 -14.30 -8.01
N ALA A 21 35.50 -14.23 -9.33
CA ALA A 21 35.07 -13.08 -10.10
C ALA A 21 33.58 -12.86 -9.79
N LEU A 22 33.27 -11.83 -9.03
CA LEU A 22 31.93 -11.27 -8.91
C LEU A 22 31.48 -10.94 -10.33
N HIS A 23 30.60 -11.77 -10.90
CA HIS A 23 29.92 -11.45 -12.14
C HIS A 23 29.05 -10.21 -11.86
N GLN A 24 29.61 -9.05 -12.11
CA GLN A 24 28.81 -7.86 -12.32
C GLN A 24 28.02 -8.13 -13.59
N THR A 25 26.77 -8.55 -13.45
CA THR A 25 25.83 -8.54 -14.57
C THR A 25 25.63 -7.09 -14.95
N THR A 26 26.40 -6.61 -15.91
CA THR A 26 26.11 -5.35 -16.59
C THR A 26 24.72 -5.50 -17.18
N ALA A 27 23.78 -4.70 -16.69
CA ALA A 27 22.42 -4.68 -17.27
C ALA A 27 22.55 -4.35 -18.75
N GLN A 28 22.26 -5.33 -19.60
CA GLN A 28 22.33 -5.15 -21.05
C GLN A 28 21.24 -4.17 -21.45
N ALA A 29 21.62 -3.05 -22.08
CA ALA A 29 20.67 -2.06 -22.55
C ALA A 29 19.71 -2.71 -23.55
N ASN A 30 18.41 -2.60 -23.28
CA ASN A 30 17.36 -3.12 -24.17
C ASN A 30 17.15 -2.17 -25.36
N SER A 31 16.85 -2.71 -26.54
CA SER A 31 16.52 -1.89 -27.71
C SER A 31 15.19 -1.15 -27.54
N THR A 32 14.28 -1.68 -26.74
CA THR A 32 12.92 -1.18 -26.52
C THR A 32 12.58 -1.10 -25.04
N ASN A 33 11.53 -0.33 -24.69
CA ASN A 33 10.93 -0.42 -23.36
C ASN A 33 9.92 -1.57 -23.35
N THR A 34 9.93 -2.37 -22.29
CA THR A 34 9.09 -3.57 -22.18
C THR A 34 8.18 -3.49 -20.97
N ILE A 35 6.90 -3.77 -21.15
CA ILE A 35 5.95 -3.92 -20.04
C ILE A 35 6.13 -5.32 -19.43
N VAL A 36 6.59 -5.38 -18.21
CA VAL A 36 6.75 -6.64 -17.46
C VAL A 36 5.42 -7.11 -16.87
N SER A 37 4.67 -6.19 -16.30
CA SER A 37 3.34 -6.50 -15.74
C SER A 37 2.48 -5.25 -15.63
N THR A 38 1.18 -5.47 -15.66
CA THR A 38 0.16 -4.46 -15.33
C THR A 38 -0.87 -5.11 -14.42
N SER A 39 -1.21 -4.44 -13.34
CA SER A 39 -2.25 -4.90 -12.43
C SER A 39 -3.08 -3.73 -11.89
N ASN A 40 -4.32 -4.01 -11.54
CA ASN A 40 -5.11 -3.09 -10.76
C ASN A 40 -4.52 -2.99 -9.35
N MET A 41 -4.78 -1.88 -8.71
CA MET A 41 -4.46 -1.63 -7.31
C MET A 41 -5.65 -0.92 -6.65
N THR A 42 -5.74 -1.06 -5.35
CA THR A 42 -6.70 -0.29 -4.57
C THR A 42 -6.47 1.20 -4.81
N ASP A 43 -7.55 1.96 -4.98
CA ASP A 43 -7.47 3.41 -5.14
C ASP A 43 -6.67 4.01 -3.99
N THR A 44 -5.49 4.51 -4.32
CA THR A 44 -4.55 5.05 -3.36
C THR A 44 -4.27 6.50 -3.69
N ALA A 45 -4.45 7.37 -2.70
CA ALA A 45 -4.22 8.79 -2.84
C ALA A 45 -2.74 9.16 -2.71
N TYR A 46 -2.28 10.00 -3.62
CA TYR A 46 -0.93 10.54 -3.66
C TYR A 46 -0.95 12.07 -3.79
N THR A 47 0.10 12.72 -3.32
CA THR A 47 0.45 14.09 -3.67
C THR A 47 1.76 14.10 -4.45
N ARG A 48 2.06 15.20 -5.11
CA ARG A 48 3.37 15.31 -5.76
C ARG A 48 4.49 15.35 -4.72
N LYS A 49 5.51 14.56 -4.94
CA LYS A 49 6.81 14.63 -4.23
C LYS A 49 7.75 15.60 -4.95
N SER A 50 7.64 15.67 -6.29
CA SER A 50 8.46 16.53 -7.15
C SER A 50 7.57 17.29 -8.11
N ALA A 51 7.94 18.55 -8.38
CA ALA A 51 7.26 19.40 -9.35
C ALA A 51 7.61 19.06 -10.81
N THR A 52 8.68 18.30 -11.07
CA THR A 52 9.22 18.06 -12.42
C THR A 52 8.60 16.87 -13.14
N GLY A 53 7.70 16.13 -12.49
CA GLY A 53 7.08 14.94 -13.07
C GLY A 53 6.03 15.27 -14.13
N TRP A 54 5.90 14.37 -15.11
CA TRP A 54 4.87 14.39 -16.14
C TRP A 54 4.06 13.10 -16.10
N THR A 55 2.78 13.20 -16.42
CA THR A 55 1.99 12.03 -16.81
C THR A 55 2.13 11.81 -18.33
N TYR A 56 1.95 10.56 -18.76
CA TYR A 56 2.14 10.13 -20.14
C TYR A 56 0.97 9.28 -20.62
N ASN A 57 0.66 9.39 -21.90
CA ASN A 57 0.00 8.31 -22.62
C ASN A 57 1.05 7.26 -22.99
N LEU A 58 0.73 5.99 -22.78
CA LEU A 58 1.58 4.87 -23.19
C LEU A 58 0.92 4.15 -24.36
N SER A 59 1.72 3.80 -25.37
CA SER A 59 1.28 3.11 -26.59
C SER A 59 2.23 1.97 -26.94
N GLY A 60 1.91 1.21 -27.98
CA GLY A 60 2.70 0.08 -28.45
C GLY A 60 2.34 -1.24 -27.77
N SER A 61 3.08 -2.29 -28.11
CA SER A 61 2.92 -3.64 -27.55
C SER A 61 3.60 -3.77 -26.18
N ALA A 62 3.41 -4.89 -25.51
CA ALA A 62 4.10 -5.17 -24.24
C ALA A 62 5.63 -5.27 -24.43
N SER A 63 6.10 -5.76 -25.58
CA SER A 63 7.51 -5.92 -25.91
C SER A 63 8.16 -4.67 -26.55
N ASP A 64 7.36 -3.73 -27.05
CA ASP A 64 7.82 -2.47 -27.63
C ASP A 64 6.91 -1.31 -27.19
N MET A 65 7.00 -0.96 -25.91
CA MET A 65 6.20 0.11 -25.32
C MET A 65 6.85 1.46 -25.56
N LYS A 66 6.04 2.42 -25.94
CA LYS A 66 6.46 3.81 -26.20
C LYS A 66 5.82 4.76 -25.19
N PHE A 67 6.64 5.66 -24.65
CA PHE A 67 6.14 6.84 -23.97
C PHE A 67 5.61 7.80 -25.03
N GLY A 68 4.31 7.92 -25.08
CA GLY A 68 3.65 8.85 -25.99
C GLY A 68 3.69 10.28 -25.46
N GLN A 69 2.64 11.05 -25.75
CA GLN A 69 2.55 12.46 -25.37
C GLN A 69 2.63 12.64 -23.84
N LYS A 70 3.41 13.64 -23.40
CA LYS A 70 3.34 14.21 -22.07
C LYS A 70 2.00 14.92 -21.93
N THR A 71 1.21 14.57 -20.90
CA THR A 71 -0.16 15.09 -20.78
C THR A 71 -0.27 16.16 -19.69
N HIS A 72 0.17 15.86 -18.47
CA HIS A 72 0.00 16.78 -17.35
C HIS A 72 1.32 16.97 -16.60
N TYR A 73 1.74 18.22 -16.46
CA TYR A 73 2.95 18.60 -15.74
C TYR A 73 2.62 18.84 -14.27
N LEU A 74 3.25 18.11 -13.35
CA LEU A 74 2.94 18.16 -11.91
C LEU A 74 3.14 19.55 -11.30
N LYS A 75 3.98 20.42 -11.91
CA LYS A 75 4.14 21.80 -11.47
C LYS A 75 2.81 22.55 -11.46
N ASN A 76 1.93 22.26 -12.42
CA ASN A 76 0.63 22.90 -12.57
C ASN A 76 -0.44 22.37 -11.60
N TYR A 77 -0.08 21.35 -10.78
CA TYR A 77 -1.00 20.67 -9.87
C TYR A 77 -0.45 20.64 -8.43
N PRO A 78 -0.15 21.82 -7.82
CA PRO A 78 0.56 21.87 -6.53
C PRO A 78 -0.20 21.21 -5.38
N ASN A 79 -1.51 21.36 -5.35
CA ASN A 79 -2.38 20.90 -4.25
C ASN A 79 -3.31 19.75 -4.68
N THR A 80 -2.98 19.08 -5.79
CA THR A 80 -3.82 18.03 -6.33
C THR A 80 -3.58 16.70 -5.61
N THR A 81 -4.67 16.06 -5.23
CA THR A 81 -4.66 14.65 -4.86
C THR A 81 -4.83 13.81 -6.12
N TRP A 82 -3.87 12.92 -6.36
CA TRP A 82 -3.87 11.95 -7.44
C TRP A 82 -4.29 10.60 -6.90
N HIS A 83 -5.23 9.95 -7.55
CA HIS A 83 -5.73 8.62 -7.23
C HIS A 83 -5.11 7.59 -8.17
N ALA A 84 -4.29 6.70 -7.64
CA ALA A 84 -3.68 5.62 -8.41
C ALA A 84 -4.56 4.38 -8.34
N THR A 85 -4.97 3.86 -9.50
CA THR A 85 -5.86 2.69 -9.61
C THR A 85 -5.22 1.50 -10.32
N LYS A 86 -4.11 1.73 -11.04
CA LYS A 86 -3.33 0.69 -11.71
C LYS A 86 -1.85 0.92 -11.51
N LYS A 87 -1.10 -0.18 -11.46
CA LYS A 87 0.36 -0.17 -11.46
C LYS A 87 0.91 -0.95 -12.64
N ARG A 88 2.07 -0.52 -13.15
CA ARG A 88 2.75 -1.13 -14.28
C ARG A 88 4.25 -1.13 -14.03
N TYR A 89 4.88 -2.27 -14.20
CA TYR A 89 6.34 -2.37 -14.22
C TYR A 89 6.84 -2.33 -15.67
N ILE A 90 7.79 -1.46 -15.92
CA ILE A 90 8.39 -1.23 -17.23
C ILE A 90 9.90 -1.38 -17.09
N VAL A 91 10.51 -2.23 -17.90
CA VAL A 91 11.95 -2.25 -18.11
C VAL A 91 12.24 -1.29 -19.27
N LYS A 92 13.02 -0.25 -18.98
CA LYS A 92 13.42 0.73 -19.98
C LYS A 92 14.63 0.25 -20.79
N LYS A 93 15.00 1.03 -21.81
CA LYS A 93 16.19 0.79 -22.63
C LYS A 93 17.50 0.70 -21.84
N ASP A 94 17.55 1.32 -20.65
CA ASP A 94 18.67 1.22 -19.72
C ASP A 94 18.76 -0.12 -18.97
N GLY A 95 17.83 -1.05 -19.24
CA GLY A 95 17.72 -2.34 -18.57
C GLY A 95 17.10 -2.25 -17.16
N VAL A 96 16.78 -1.07 -16.67
CA VAL A 96 16.27 -0.86 -15.32
C VAL A 96 14.76 -1.00 -15.28
N LYS A 97 14.26 -1.65 -14.25
CA LYS A 97 12.84 -1.86 -14.01
C LYS A 97 12.26 -0.70 -13.20
N TYR A 98 11.28 -0.02 -13.77
CA TYR A 98 10.60 1.13 -13.19
C TYR A 98 9.15 0.82 -12.88
N LEU A 99 8.64 1.37 -11.77
CA LEU A 99 7.23 1.30 -11.40
C LEU A 99 6.51 2.58 -11.83
N TYR A 100 5.43 2.41 -12.57
CA TYR A 100 4.52 3.46 -12.98
C TYR A 100 3.14 3.24 -12.40
N TYR A 101 2.47 4.34 -12.05
CA TYR A 101 1.06 4.35 -11.66
C TYR A 101 0.21 5.03 -12.72
N TYR A 102 -0.96 4.48 -13.00
CA TYR A 102 -2.01 5.21 -13.68
C TYR A 102 -2.78 6.01 -12.66
N VAL A 103 -2.74 7.33 -12.81
CA VAL A 103 -3.33 8.27 -11.85
C VAL A 103 -4.39 9.12 -12.51
N THR A 104 -5.37 9.53 -11.69
CA THR A 104 -6.44 10.47 -12.06
C THR A 104 -6.58 11.47 -10.93
N ASN A 105 -6.78 12.75 -11.23
CA ASN A 105 -7.12 13.73 -10.21
C ASN A 105 -8.57 13.55 -9.71
N GLY A 106 -8.89 14.07 -8.53
CA GLY A 106 -10.22 13.89 -7.93
C GLY A 106 -11.39 14.42 -8.79
N LYS A 107 -11.13 15.41 -9.67
CA LYS A 107 -12.11 15.96 -10.62
C LYS A 107 -12.19 15.16 -11.93
N LYS A 108 -11.34 14.16 -12.12
CA LYS A 108 -11.20 13.35 -13.35
C LYS A 108 -10.90 14.15 -14.62
N THR A 109 -10.34 15.35 -14.48
CA THR A 109 -9.95 16.23 -15.60
C THR A 109 -8.50 16.03 -16.04
N ALA A 110 -7.71 15.29 -15.27
CA ALA A 110 -6.32 14.97 -15.57
C ALA A 110 -6.04 13.53 -15.21
N SER A 111 -5.42 12.78 -16.13
CA SER A 111 -5.04 11.38 -15.92
C SER A 111 -3.81 11.01 -16.75
N GLY A 112 -3.21 9.85 -16.44
CA GLY A 112 -2.10 9.31 -17.22
C GLY A 112 -1.16 8.45 -16.37
N TRP A 113 -0.18 7.84 -17.03
CA TRP A 113 0.86 7.05 -16.40
C TRP A 113 1.99 7.96 -15.91
N ILE A 114 2.41 7.78 -14.67
CA ILE A 114 3.49 8.56 -14.06
C ILE A 114 4.44 7.64 -13.31
N TRP A 115 5.74 7.96 -13.38
CA TRP A 115 6.70 7.26 -12.54
C TRP A 115 6.41 7.50 -11.04
N HIS A 116 6.32 6.43 -10.27
CA HIS A 116 5.94 6.52 -8.85
C HIS A 116 6.87 7.42 -8.02
N GLY A 117 8.13 7.55 -8.42
CA GLY A 117 9.11 8.40 -7.73
C GLY A 117 8.79 9.90 -7.70
N TYR A 118 7.87 10.39 -8.56
CA TYR A 118 7.37 11.76 -8.50
C TYR A 118 6.22 11.96 -7.53
N LEU A 119 5.72 10.88 -6.97
CA LEU A 119 4.58 10.85 -6.07
C LEU A 119 4.99 10.45 -4.67
N GLN A 120 4.37 11.02 -3.68
CA GLN A 120 4.38 10.53 -2.32
C GLN A 120 2.96 10.15 -1.92
N LYS A 121 2.82 9.02 -1.24
CA LYS A 121 1.54 8.62 -0.69
C LYS A 121 1.01 9.79 0.13
N LYS A 122 -0.23 10.20 -0.12
CA LYS A 122 -0.84 11.25 0.68
C LYS A 122 -0.97 10.71 2.09
N SER A 123 -0.06 11.10 2.97
CA SER A 123 -0.38 11.03 4.38
C SER A 123 -1.50 12.04 4.60
N TYR A 124 -2.65 11.58 4.99
CA TYR A 124 -3.58 12.47 5.61
C TYR A 124 -2.86 12.95 6.87
N ALA A 125 -2.31 14.18 6.81
CA ALA A 125 -1.81 14.82 8.01
C ALA A 125 -2.93 14.66 9.03
N HIS A 126 -2.58 14.11 10.19
CA HIS A 126 -3.46 14.12 11.34
C HIS A 126 -3.72 15.58 11.72
N THR A 127 -4.51 16.29 10.93
CA THR A 127 -5.28 17.36 11.48
C THR A 127 -6.31 16.61 12.30
N SER A 128 -6.00 16.45 13.58
CA SER A 128 -6.97 16.13 14.61
C SER A 128 -7.97 17.27 14.68
N THR A 129 -8.74 17.48 13.64
CA THR A 129 -10.11 17.86 13.78
C THR A 129 -10.82 16.52 13.99
N ALA A 130 -10.48 15.86 15.10
CA ALA A 130 -11.48 15.10 15.79
C ALA A 130 -12.60 16.09 16.04
N THR A 131 -13.59 16.11 15.16
CA THR A 131 -14.93 16.38 15.61
C THR A 131 -15.08 15.35 16.73
N THR A 132 -14.96 15.82 17.96
CA THR A 132 -15.25 15.08 19.17
C THR A 132 -16.72 14.74 19.10
N GLY A 133 -17.08 13.75 18.29
CA GLY A 133 -18.26 13.00 18.55
C GLY A 133 -17.98 12.32 19.88
N ASN A 134 -18.61 12.80 20.97
CA ASN A 134 -18.69 12.09 22.23
C ASN A 134 -19.45 10.79 21.98
N GLY A 135 -18.82 9.87 21.24
CA GLY A 135 -19.33 8.56 20.93
C GLY A 135 -18.81 7.59 21.96
N THR A 136 -19.68 6.75 22.47
CA THR A 136 -19.28 5.65 23.31
C THR A 136 -18.98 4.41 22.46
N TYR A 137 -18.07 3.56 22.90
CA TYR A 137 -17.92 2.22 22.33
C TYR A 137 -19.25 1.48 22.26
N SER A 138 -20.12 1.68 23.27
CA SER A 138 -21.47 1.09 23.33
C SER A 138 -22.30 1.44 22.10
N ALA A 139 -22.26 2.68 21.62
CA ALA A 139 -23.00 3.08 20.39
C ALA A 139 -22.45 2.37 19.15
N ILE A 140 -21.11 2.35 18.97
CA ILE A 140 -20.47 1.64 17.86
C ILE A 140 -20.80 0.15 17.89
N TYR A 141 -20.69 -0.47 19.07
CA TYR A 141 -20.97 -1.90 19.23
C TYR A 141 -22.42 -2.23 18.97
N SER A 142 -23.36 -1.41 19.46
CA SER A 142 -24.80 -1.60 19.24
C SER A 142 -25.16 -1.54 17.77
N GLU A 143 -24.63 -0.53 17.05
CA GLU A 143 -24.83 -0.42 15.61
C GLU A 143 -24.22 -1.61 14.86
N ALA A 144 -22.95 -1.95 15.15
CA ALA A 144 -22.28 -3.10 14.53
C ALA A 144 -23.04 -4.41 14.77
N LYS A 145 -23.56 -4.62 15.97
CA LYS A 145 -24.32 -5.80 16.36
C LYS A 145 -25.67 -5.88 15.64
N SER A 146 -26.34 -4.76 15.40
CA SER A 146 -27.61 -4.71 14.67
C SER A 146 -27.52 -5.17 13.23
N LEU A 147 -26.30 -5.16 12.67
CA LEU A 147 -25.99 -5.51 11.29
C LEU A 147 -25.51 -6.96 11.12
N LEU A 148 -25.39 -7.72 12.21
CA LEU A 148 -24.95 -9.13 12.13
C LEU A 148 -25.84 -9.92 11.16
N GLY A 149 -25.21 -10.78 10.35
CA GLY A 149 -25.88 -11.57 9.34
C GLY A 149 -26.19 -10.85 8.02
N LYS A 150 -25.95 -9.53 7.91
CA LYS A 150 -26.08 -8.83 6.63
C LYS A 150 -25.06 -9.38 5.63
N PRO A 151 -25.46 -9.56 4.35
CA PRO A 151 -24.60 -10.19 3.36
C PRO A 151 -23.37 -9.35 3.03
N TYR A 152 -22.28 -10.05 2.68
CA TYR A 152 -21.10 -9.43 2.11
C TYR A 152 -21.27 -9.24 0.60
N VAL A 153 -21.02 -8.01 0.14
CA VAL A 153 -20.94 -7.70 -1.29
C VAL A 153 -19.76 -6.75 -1.50
N TYR A 154 -18.79 -7.14 -2.33
CA TYR A 154 -17.63 -6.31 -2.63
C TYR A 154 -18.06 -4.93 -3.17
N GLY A 155 -17.54 -3.86 -2.59
CA GLY A 155 -17.88 -2.48 -2.95
C GLY A 155 -19.11 -1.92 -2.26
N ALA A 156 -19.87 -2.72 -1.49
CA ALA A 156 -21.07 -2.26 -0.80
C ALA A 156 -20.76 -1.44 0.46
N ASN A 157 -21.64 -0.45 0.76
CA ASN A 157 -21.51 0.49 1.87
C ASN A 157 -22.71 0.48 2.82
N GLY A 158 -23.58 -0.52 2.72
CA GLY A 158 -24.79 -0.63 3.53
C GLY A 158 -26.01 0.14 2.97
N PRO A 159 -27.16 0.07 3.66
CA PRO A 159 -27.42 -0.75 4.86
C PRO A 159 -27.75 -2.23 4.58
N SER A 160 -28.01 -2.61 3.31
CA SER A 160 -28.48 -3.96 2.95
C SER A 160 -27.35 -4.98 2.88
N SER A 161 -26.15 -4.55 2.47
CA SER A 161 -24.97 -5.38 2.32
C SER A 161 -23.70 -4.53 2.52
N PHE A 162 -22.58 -5.18 2.80
CA PHE A 162 -21.33 -4.50 3.14
C PHE A 162 -20.12 -5.22 2.56
N ASP A 163 -19.07 -4.48 2.21
CA ASP A 163 -17.72 -5.00 2.29
C ASP A 163 -17.08 -4.58 3.64
N CYS A 164 -15.87 -5.05 3.92
CA CYS A 164 -15.20 -4.84 5.20
C CYS A 164 -15.08 -3.36 5.60
N SER A 165 -14.59 -2.52 4.71
CA SER A 165 -14.39 -1.09 4.97
C SER A 165 -15.66 -0.26 4.81
N GLY A 166 -16.60 -0.72 4.00
CA GLY A 166 -17.95 -0.15 3.92
C GLY A 166 -18.74 -0.35 5.20
N PHE A 167 -18.59 -1.53 5.83
CA PHE A 167 -19.18 -1.84 7.13
C PHE A 167 -18.63 -0.90 8.23
N THR A 168 -17.33 -0.82 8.40
CA THR A 168 -16.73 0.07 9.41
C THR A 168 -17.11 1.52 9.19
N LYS A 169 -17.08 2.00 7.93
CA LYS A 169 -17.51 3.35 7.56
C LYS A 169 -18.97 3.61 7.93
N TYR A 170 -19.86 2.70 7.62
CA TYR A 170 -21.28 2.82 7.91
C TYR A 170 -21.54 2.89 9.42
N VAL A 171 -20.95 1.95 10.18
CA VAL A 171 -21.12 1.87 11.63
C VAL A 171 -20.66 3.14 12.32
N TYR A 172 -19.47 3.63 12.00
CA TYR A 172 -18.93 4.87 12.60
C TYR A 172 -19.77 6.09 12.26
N ASN A 173 -20.24 6.17 11.02
CA ASN A 173 -21.12 7.28 10.61
C ASN A 173 -22.46 7.25 11.34
N LYS A 174 -23.09 6.09 11.43
CA LYS A 174 -24.40 5.93 12.10
C LYS A 174 -24.31 6.09 13.61
N ALA A 175 -23.30 5.50 14.23
CA ALA A 175 -23.18 5.48 15.68
C ALA A 175 -22.74 6.82 16.27
N ILE A 176 -21.81 7.52 15.62
CA ILE A 176 -21.15 8.70 16.18
C ILE A 176 -20.94 9.84 15.17
N GLY A 177 -21.57 9.77 13.99
CA GLY A 177 -21.48 10.82 12.95
C GLY A 177 -20.11 10.91 12.24
N GLN A 178 -19.17 10.01 12.51
CA GLN A 178 -17.85 10.08 11.95
C GLN A 178 -17.75 9.33 10.61
N THR A 179 -17.39 10.04 9.55
CA THR A 179 -17.20 9.45 8.22
C THR A 179 -15.77 8.93 8.04
N LEU A 180 -15.62 7.60 7.95
CA LEU A 180 -14.36 6.96 7.64
C LEU A 180 -14.07 6.97 6.12
N PRO A 181 -12.78 6.91 5.71
CA PRO A 181 -12.41 6.67 4.31
C PRO A 181 -13.00 5.39 3.74
N ARG A 182 -13.08 5.30 2.38
CA ARG A 182 -13.77 4.19 1.73
C ARG A 182 -13.04 2.84 1.84
N THR A 183 -11.74 2.82 1.79
CA THR A 183 -10.98 1.55 1.71
C THR A 183 -10.29 1.23 3.04
N ALA A 184 -10.08 -0.07 3.31
CA ALA A 184 -9.35 -0.52 4.49
C ALA A 184 -7.95 0.11 4.59
N GLN A 185 -7.21 0.16 3.47
CA GLN A 185 -5.92 0.82 3.44
C GLN A 185 -6.00 2.30 3.81
N SER A 186 -6.99 3.04 3.25
CA SER A 186 -7.13 4.47 3.56
C SER A 186 -7.57 4.69 5.01
N GLN A 187 -8.37 3.80 5.58
CA GLN A 187 -8.73 3.84 7.00
C GLN A 187 -7.49 3.62 7.88
N TYR A 188 -6.63 2.65 7.54
CA TYR A 188 -5.37 2.44 8.23
C TYR A 188 -4.46 3.67 8.17
N ASP A 189 -4.29 4.24 6.96
CA ASP A 189 -3.39 5.37 6.72
C ASP A 189 -3.88 6.70 7.33
N THR A 190 -5.17 6.81 7.66
CA THR A 190 -5.78 8.09 8.09
C THR A 190 -5.69 8.33 9.58
N TYR A 191 -5.80 7.28 10.40
CA TYR A 191 -5.97 7.43 11.84
C TYR A 191 -4.71 7.09 12.63
N THR A 192 -4.65 7.56 13.88
CA THR A 192 -3.54 7.28 14.80
C THR A 192 -3.39 5.78 15.00
N HIS A 193 -2.22 5.25 14.68
CA HIS A 193 -1.90 3.86 14.95
C HIS A 193 -1.71 3.63 16.43
N VAL A 194 -2.25 2.53 16.93
CA VAL A 194 -2.06 2.08 18.31
C VAL A 194 -1.37 0.71 18.33
N SER A 195 -0.55 0.47 19.33
CA SER A 195 0.05 -0.85 19.53
C SER A 195 -1.01 -1.87 19.94
N ALA A 196 -0.75 -3.15 19.71
CA ALA A 196 -1.64 -4.22 20.12
C ALA A 196 -1.95 -4.20 21.65
N ALA A 197 -0.94 -3.84 22.48
CA ALA A 197 -1.10 -3.71 23.92
C ALA A 197 -2.00 -2.54 24.33
N ASN A 198 -2.10 -1.50 23.49
CA ASN A 198 -2.90 -0.29 23.73
C ASN A 198 -4.22 -0.28 22.95
N ALA A 199 -4.49 -1.33 22.18
CA ALA A 199 -5.72 -1.45 21.42
C ALA A 199 -6.92 -1.63 22.36
N LYS A 200 -7.96 -0.83 22.13
CA LYS A 200 -9.18 -0.79 22.92
C LYS A 200 -10.38 -1.16 22.06
N ALA A 201 -11.44 -1.58 22.72
CA ALA A 201 -12.72 -1.78 22.07
C ALA A 201 -13.14 -0.50 21.31
N GLY A 202 -13.58 -0.66 20.07
CA GLY A 202 -13.89 0.43 19.15
C GLY A 202 -12.73 0.84 18.26
N ASP A 203 -11.49 0.44 18.51
CA ASP A 203 -10.41 0.64 17.53
C ASP A 203 -10.70 -0.21 16.27
N LEU A 204 -10.15 0.21 15.15
CA LEU A 204 -10.12 -0.62 13.94
C LEU A 204 -8.92 -1.57 13.99
N ILE A 205 -9.15 -2.83 13.62
CA ILE A 205 -8.11 -3.83 13.44
C ILE A 205 -7.94 -4.13 11.95
N PHE A 206 -6.68 -4.25 11.49
CA PHE A 206 -6.35 -4.38 10.08
C PHE A 206 -5.53 -5.62 9.80
N PHE A 207 -5.82 -6.24 8.65
CA PHE A 207 -5.19 -7.45 8.16
C PHE A 207 -4.66 -7.27 6.75
N GLY A 208 -3.58 -7.97 6.43
CA GLY A 208 -2.93 -7.87 5.12
C GLY A 208 -1.52 -8.44 5.16
N THR A 209 -0.78 -8.27 4.09
CA THR A 209 0.62 -8.74 4.01
C THR A 209 1.62 -7.73 4.56
N SER A 210 1.23 -6.46 4.69
CA SER A 210 2.06 -5.39 5.25
C SER A 210 1.23 -4.13 5.50
N LYS A 211 1.82 -3.14 6.20
CA LYS A 211 1.23 -1.81 6.42
C LYS A 211 0.86 -1.07 5.12
N ASN A 212 1.50 -1.41 4.01
CA ASN A 212 1.23 -0.83 2.70
C ASN A 212 0.35 -1.70 1.81
N ASN A 213 -0.16 -2.81 2.34
CA ASN A 213 -0.99 -3.76 1.62
C ASN A 213 -2.04 -4.37 2.56
N ILE A 214 -2.93 -3.47 3.05
CA ILE A 214 -4.07 -3.85 3.87
C ILE A 214 -5.18 -4.36 2.96
N SER A 215 -5.66 -5.56 3.26
CA SER A 215 -6.73 -6.23 2.51
C SER A 215 -8.06 -6.29 3.25
N HIS A 216 -8.04 -6.16 4.58
CA HIS A 216 -9.25 -6.30 5.38
C HIS A 216 -9.21 -5.42 6.64
N VAL A 217 -10.40 -5.10 7.17
CA VAL A 217 -10.60 -4.30 8.38
C VAL A 217 -11.84 -4.74 9.13
N GLY A 218 -11.76 -4.73 10.45
CA GLY A 218 -12.87 -4.96 11.36
C GLY A 218 -12.90 -3.95 12.51
N ILE A 219 -13.98 -3.96 13.30
CA ILE A 219 -14.11 -3.20 14.54
C ILE A 219 -13.65 -4.09 15.70
N TYR A 220 -12.56 -3.74 16.34
CA TYR A 220 -12.00 -4.49 17.45
C TYR A 220 -12.88 -4.36 18.69
N LYS A 221 -13.14 -5.47 19.36
CA LYS A 221 -13.99 -5.54 20.56
C LYS A 221 -13.21 -5.70 21.86
N GLY A 222 -11.90 -5.85 21.77
CA GLY A 222 -11.10 -6.36 22.87
C GLY A 222 -11.11 -7.90 22.94
N GLY A 223 -10.22 -8.48 23.75
CA GLY A 223 -10.18 -9.92 24.00
C GLY A 223 -10.01 -10.79 22.75
N ASN A 224 -9.23 -10.31 21.77
CA ASN A 224 -9.02 -11.00 20.49
C ASN A 224 -10.31 -11.27 19.70
N LYS A 225 -11.27 -10.37 19.75
CA LYS A 225 -12.54 -10.45 19.01
C LYS A 225 -12.80 -9.19 18.21
N MET A 226 -13.51 -9.33 17.09
CA MET A 226 -13.96 -8.24 16.22
C MET A 226 -15.37 -8.48 15.70
N ILE A 227 -15.99 -7.43 15.16
CA ILE A 227 -17.11 -7.54 14.22
C ILE A 227 -16.60 -6.98 12.89
N ASP A 228 -16.80 -7.74 11.82
CA ASP A 228 -16.38 -7.38 10.48
C ASP A 228 -17.35 -7.92 9.43
N ALA A 229 -17.23 -7.43 8.20
CA ALA A 229 -17.95 -7.99 7.06
C ALA A 229 -16.98 -8.77 6.18
N GLN A 230 -17.21 -10.06 6.01
CA GLN A 230 -16.41 -10.97 5.19
C GLN A 230 -17.34 -11.93 4.42
N LEU A 231 -16.81 -12.85 3.64
CA LEU A 231 -17.62 -13.70 2.72
C LEU A 231 -18.83 -14.39 3.36
N ARG A 232 -18.81 -14.63 4.67
CA ARG A 232 -19.96 -15.18 5.42
C ARG A 232 -20.98 -14.12 5.86
N GLY A 233 -20.78 -12.86 5.45
CA GLY A 233 -21.57 -11.71 5.89
C GLY A 233 -20.91 -10.96 7.05
N VAL A 234 -21.72 -10.14 7.73
CA VAL A 234 -21.29 -9.45 8.95
C VAL A 234 -21.29 -10.43 10.11
N VAL A 235 -20.12 -10.66 10.70
CA VAL A 235 -19.91 -11.68 11.73
C VAL A 235 -19.16 -11.13 12.94
N ASN A 236 -19.33 -11.81 14.08
CA ASN A 236 -18.54 -11.62 15.28
C ASN A 236 -17.57 -12.80 15.40
N GLU A 237 -16.26 -12.55 15.25
CA GLU A 237 -15.29 -13.62 15.23
C GLU A 237 -13.98 -13.30 15.99
N ALA A 238 -13.13 -14.32 16.12
CA ALA A 238 -11.81 -14.20 16.72
C ALA A 238 -10.81 -13.56 15.74
N THR A 239 -9.87 -12.79 16.27
CA THR A 239 -8.80 -12.14 15.48
C THR A 239 -7.48 -12.91 15.49
N ASN A 240 -7.31 -13.86 16.42
CA ASN A 240 -6.08 -14.63 16.63
C ASN A 240 -6.15 -16.02 15.98
N VAL A 241 -6.65 -16.10 14.77
CA VAL A 241 -6.75 -17.35 13.98
C VAL A 241 -5.70 -17.35 12.87
N SER A 242 -5.28 -18.54 12.44
CA SER A 242 -4.12 -18.73 11.56
C SER A 242 -4.23 -18.06 10.18
N TRP A 243 -5.43 -17.81 9.70
CA TRP A 243 -5.66 -17.15 8.40
C TRP A 243 -5.72 -15.62 8.50
N TRP A 244 -5.78 -15.04 9.70
CA TRP A 244 -5.72 -13.60 9.90
C TRP A 244 -4.29 -13.15 10.22
N HIS A 245 -3.65 -12.46 9.29
CA HIS A 245 -2.37 -11.79 9.54
C HIS A 245 -2.63 -10.35 9.97
N THR A 246 -2.68 -10.11 11.29
CA THR A 246 -2.89 -8.77 11.85
C THR A 246 -1.69 -7.88 11.55
N VAL A 247 -1.93 -6.77 10.87
CA VAL A 247 -0.92 -5.75 10.53
C VAL A 247 -0.85 -4.65 11.58
N GLY A 248 -1.97 -4.30 12.19
CA GLY A 248 -2.01 -3.26 13.20
C GLY A 248 -3.42 -2.79 13.54
N TYR A 249 -3.45 -1.74 14.35
CA TYR A 249 -4.68 -1.09 14.81
C TYR A 249 -4.62 0.41 14.57
N SER A 250 -5.79 1.04 14.41
CA SER A 250 -5.89 2.49 14.45
C SER A 250 -7.11 2.95 15.24
N ARG A 251 -7.02 4.18 15.77
CA ARG A 251 -8.07 4.78 16.62
C ARG A 251 -8.72 5.95 15.89
N PRO A 252 -9.90 5.76 15.28
CA PRO A 252 -10.60 6.83 14.57
C PRO A 252 -11.20 7.89 15.50
N ALA A 253 -11.62 7.51 16.71
CA ALA A 253 -12.26 8.40 17.66
C ALA A 253 -11.79 8.14 19.11
N SER A 254 -11.84 9.17 19.94
CA SER A 254 -11.72 9.00 21.41
C SER A 254 -13.08 8.51 21.93
N LEU A 255 -13.12 7.25 22.33
CA LEU A 255 -14.33 6.61 22.84
C LEU A 255 -14.25 6.51 24.36
N SER A 256 -15.31 6.84 25.05
CA SER A 256 -15.50 6.64 26.50
C SER A 256 -16.28 5.36 26.80
#